data_c9124f460ea3260557f3f9df66cd58f1
#
_entry.id   c9124f460ea3260557f3f9df66cd58f1
#
_cell.length_a   1.000
_cell.length_b   1.000
_cell.length_c   1.000
_cell.angle_alpha   90.00
_cell.angle_beta   90.00
_cell.angle_gamma   90.00
#
_symmetry.space_group_name_H-M   'P 1'
#
loop_
_entity.id
_entity.type
_entity.pdbx_description
1 polymer ?
#
loop_
_entity_poly.entity_id
_entity_poly.type
_entity_poly.pdbx_seq_one_letter_code
_entity_poly.pdbx_strand_id
1 'polypeptide(L)'
;MNKIQDELELVLPTPEYKTQVEEYLQEFFDNGEYEIAGDGGLDRIKNFEEWLLKVQKDLSEESIEDNRIPATLYLTVRKSDNRVVGNLQIRHKLNEKLLQYGGHIGDSVRPSERRKGYASWMLNN
;
A
#
# COMPACT_ATOMS: atom_id res chain seq x y z
N MET A 1 17.23 16.09 14.41
CA MET A 1 15.84 16.32 14.11
C MET A 1 15.44 15.63 12.80
N ASN A 2 14.42 14.80 12.87
CA ASN A 2 14.07 13.94 11.75
C ASN A 2 12.94 14.54 10.90
N LYS A 3 13.22 15.70 10.36
CA LYS A 3 12.28 16.33 9.48
C LYS A 3 12.41 15.72 8.09
N ILE A 4 11.27 15.29 7.53
CA ILE A 4 11.25 14.80 6.16
C ILE A 4 11.55 15.96 5.23
N GLN A 5 12.51 15.77 4.34
CA GLN A 5 12.86 16.77 3.35
C GLN A 5 12.21 16.52 2.00
N ASP A 6 11.76 15.29 1.78
CA ASP A 6 11.13 14.92 0.51
C ASP A 6 9.64 15.21 0.54
N GLU A 7 9.12 15.72 -0.56
CA GLU A 7 7.68 15.84 -0.70
C GLU A 7 7.10 14.50 -1.12
N LEU A 8 6.09 14.07 -0.38
CA LEU A 8 5.39 12.82 -0.64
C LEU A 8 3.92 13.12 -0.92
N GLU A 9 3.28 12.21 -1.65
CA GLU A 9 1.83 12.24 -1.79
C GLU A 9 1.27 10.84 -1.82
N LEU A 10 0.02 10.72 -1.36
CA LEU A 10 -0.73 9.47 -1.45
C LEU A 10 -1.55 9.52 -2.73
N VAL A 11 -1.42 8.48 -3.56
CA VAL A 11 -2.14 8.40 -4.81
C VAL A 11 -2.84 7.06 -4.92
N LEU A 12 -3.95 7.01 -5.62
CA LEU A 12 -4.58 5.73 -5.95
C LEU A 12 -3.79 5.06 -7.07
N PRO A 13 -3.63 3.73 -7.01
CA PRO A 13 -2.92 3.01 -8.07
C PRO A 13 -3.63 3.17 -9.41
N THR A 14 -2.84 3.40 -10.44
CA THR A 14 -3.33 3.48 -11.82
C THR A 14 -2.35 2.73 -12.72
N PRO A 15 -2.73 2.42 -13.97
CA PRO A 15 -1.83 1.71 -14.88
C PRO A 15 -0.48 2.39 -15.11
N GLU A 16 -0.42 3.71 -14.96
CA GLU A 16 0.84 4.44 -15.14
C GLU A 16 1.92 4.08 -14.12
N TYR A 17 1.53 3.49 -12.99
CA TYR A 17 2.48 3.09 -11.95
C TYR A 17 2.95 1.64 -12.09
N LYS A 18 2.58 0.95 -13.17
CA LYS A 18 2.91 -0.47 -13.33
C LYS A 18 4.40 -0.77 -13.11
N THR A 19 5.27 -0.10 -13.82
CA THR A 19 6.72 -0.34 -13.71
C THR A 19 7.21 -0.07 -12.30
N GLN A 20 6.76 1.03 -11.70
CA GLN A 20 7.15 1.40 -10.35
C GLN A 20 6.68 0.36 -9.32
N VAL A 21 5.46 -0.13 -9.47
CA VAL A 21 4.92 -1.14 -8.55
C VAL A 21 5.65 -2.47 -8.71
N GLU A 22 5.95 -2.86 -9.94
CA GLU A 22 6.69 -4.10 -10.18
C GLU A 22 8.10 -4.04 -9.59
N GLU A 23 8.78 -2.92 -9.75
CA GLU A 23 10.10 -2.71 -9.14
C GLU A 23 10.03 -2.70 -7.62
N TYR A 24 8.99 -2.09 -7.08
CA TYR A 24 8.72 -2.04 -5.64
C TYR A 24 8.59 -3.44 -5.06
N LEU A 25 7.76 -4.27 -5.68
CA LEU A 25 7.57 -5.65 -5.26
C LEU A 25 8.87 -6.45 -5.34
N GLN A 26 9.59 -6.29 -6.45
CA GLN A 26 10.84 -7.03 -6.65
C GLN A 26 11.88 -6.66 -5.60
N GLU A 27 11.96 -5.39 -5.22
CA GLU A 27 12.90 -4.96 -4.19
C GLU A 27 12.63 -5.63 -2.85
N PHE A 28 11.35 -5.79 -2.47
CA PHE A 28 11.01 -6.52 -1.25
C PHE A 28 11.50 -7.96 -1.33
N PHE A 29 11.23 -8.62 -2.45
CA PHE A 29 11.63 -10.02 -2.63
C PHE A 29 13.15 -10.16 -2.63
N ASP A 30 13.85 -9.26 -3.29
CA ASP A 30 15.32 -9.26 -3.32
C ASP A 30 15.90 -9.05 -1.93
N ASN A 31 15.17 -8.38 -1.06
CA ASN A 31 15.58 -8.14 0.32
C ASN A 31 15.11 -9.24 1.28
N GLY A 32 14.59 -10.36 0.74
CA GLY A 32 14.13 -11.50 1.54
C GLY A 32 12.79 -11.26 2.23
N GLU A 33 12.03 -10.27 1.81
CA GLU A 33 10.73 -9.96 2.40
C GLU A 33 9.62 -10.36 1.44
N TYR A 34 8.91 -11.43 1.79
CA TYR A 34 7.90 -12.02 0.91
C TYR A 34 6.47 -11.71 1.35
N GLU A 35 6.31 -11.02 2.47
CA GLU A 35 5.02 -10.55 2.94
C GLU A 35 5.10 -9.04 3.12
N ILE A 36 4.18 -8.32 2.50
CA ILE A 36 4.17 -6.86 2.51
C ILE A 36 2.86 -6.38 3.14
N ALA A 37 2.95 -5.76 4.31
CA ALA A 37 1.77 -5.31 5.02
C ALA A 37 1.02 -4.24 4.21
N GLY A 38 -0.29 -4.37 4.12
CA GLY A 38 -1.15 -3.37 3.50
C GLY A 38 -0.99 -3.23 2.00
N ASP A 39 -0.54 -4.27 1.31
CA ASP A 39 -0.28 -4.20 -0.13
C ASP A 39 -1.46 -4.65 -1.01
N GLY A 40 -2.60 -4.97 -0.40
CA GLY A 40 -3.76 -5.42 -1.16
C GLY A 40 -3.59 -6.77 -1.83
N GLY A 41 -2.64 -7.57 -1.38
CA GLY A 41 -2.38 -8.90 -1.91
C GLY A 41 -1.34 -8.93 -3.03
N LEU A 42 -0.65 -7.84 -3.27
CA LEU A 42 0.37 -7.75 -4.33
C LEU A 42 1.43 -8.85 -4.21
N ASP A 43 1.87 -9.12 -2.98
CA ASP A 43 2.91 -10.11 -2.70
C ASP A 43 2.49 -11.54 -3.06
N ARG A 44 1.19 -11.83 -3.08
CA ARG A 44 0.64 -13.13 -3.45
C ARG A 44 0.23 -13.20 -4.91
N ILE A 45 -0.43 -12.14 -5.39
CA ILE A 45 -0.96 -12.09 -6.75
C ILE A 45 0.17 -12.00 -7.77
N LYS A 46 1.16 -11.14 -7.51
CA LYS A 46 2.38 -10.97 -8.34
C LYS A 46 2.10 -10.59 -9.79
N ASN A 47 0.90 -10.13 -10.08
CA ASN A 47 0.50 -9.67 -11.41
C ASN A 47 -0.15 -8.32 -11.24
N PHE A 48 0.44 -7.29 -11.85
CA PHE A 48 -0.01 -5.92 -11.65
C PHE A 48 -1.47 -5.72 -12.05
N GLU A 49 -1.86 -6.22 -13.22
CA GLU A 49 -3.21 -6.01 -13.73
C GLU A 49 -4.27 -6.67 -12.85
N GLU A 50 -4.02 -7.89 -12.40
CA GLU A 50 -4.95 -8.59 -11.51
C GLU A 50 -5.04 -7.90 -10.16
N TRP A 51 -3.90 -7.48 -9.63
CA TRP A 51 -3.84 -6.75 -8.36
C TRP A 51 -4.60 -5.42 -8.46
N LEU A 52 -4.39 -4.68 -9.55
CA LEU A 52 -5.06 -3.40 -9.75
C LEU A 52 -6.58 -3.56 -9.78
N LEU A 53 -7.08 -4.59 -10.48
CA LEU A 53 -8.52 -4.87 -10.51
C LEU A 53 -9.05 -5.17 -9.12
N LYS A 54 -8.33 -5.97 -8.34
CA LYS A 54 -8.72 -6.27 -6.97
C LYS A 54 -8.79 -5.02 -6.11
N VAL A 55 -7.75 -4.18 -6.20
CA VAL A 55 -7.69 -2.94 -5.42
C VAL A 55 -8.85 -2.01 -5.79
N GLN A 56 -9.17 -1.91 -7.07
CA GLN A 56 -10.29 -1.09 -7.53
C GLN A 56 -11.63 -1.62 -7.05
N LYS A 57 -11.81 -2.94 -7.04
CA LYS A 57 -13.04 -3.56 -6.52
C LYS A 57 -13.19 -3.32 -5.03
N ASP A 58 -12.09 -3.32 -4.29
CA ASP A 58 -12.12 -3.14 -2.84
C ASP A 58 -12.55 -1.72 -2.43
N LEU A 59 -12.55 -0.78 -3.36
CA LEU A 59 -13.03 0.57 -3.08
C LEU A 59 -14.55 0.65 -2.90
N SER A 60 -15.30 -0.31 -3.42
CA SER A 60 -16.75 -0.27 -3.44
C SER A 60 -17.37 -1.41 -2.64
N GLU A 61 -18.31 -1.10 -1.75
CA GLU A 61 -19.04 -2.13 -1.02
C GLU A 61 -19.85 -3.04 -1.95
N GLU A 62 -20.35 -2.49 -3.06
CA GLU A 62 -21.19 -3.22 -3.99
C GLU A 62 -20.43 -4.28 -4.77
N SER A 63 -19.13 -4.11 -4.93
CA SER A 63 -18.30 -5.05 -5.68
C SER A 63 -17.54 -6.02 -4.80
N ILE A 64 -17.81 -6.01 -3.49
CA ILE A 64 -17.08 -6.83 -2.53
C ILE A 64 -17.86 -8.10 -2.20
N GLU A 65 -17.17 -9.23 -2.24
CA GLU A 65 -17.73 -10.51 -1.85
C GLU A 65 -17.97 -10.59 -0.34
N ASP A 66 -18.81 -11.52 0.07
CA ASP A 66 -19.11 -11.75 1.48
C ASP A 66 -17.82 -11.89 2.31
N ASN A 67 -17.84 -11.31 3.49
CA ASN A 67 -16.72 -11.34 4.45
C ASN A 67 -15.52 -10.47 4.09
N ARG A 68 -15.60 -9.72 3.01
CA ARG A 68 -14.55 -8.78 2.67
C ARG A 68 -14.92 -7.38 3.17
N ILE A 69 -13.91 -6.60 3.47
CA ILE A 69 -14.08 -5.26 4.03
C ILE A 69 -13.64 -4.24 2.96
N PRO A 70 -14.48 -3.22 2.68
CA PRO A 70 -14.06 -2.16 1.78
C PRO A 70 -12.74 -1.54 2.25
N ALA A 71 -11.85 -1.28 1.32
CA ALA A 71 -10.54 -0.73 1.64
C ALA A 71 -10.07 0.18 0.53
N THR A 72 -9.36 1.23 0.92
CA THR A 72 -8.65 2.09 -0.02
C THR A 72 -7.17 1.80 0.12
N LEU A 73 -6.53 1.49 -0.99
CA LEU A 73 -5.08 1.33 -1.03
C LEU A 73 -4.47 2.54 -1.71
N TYR A 74 -3.51 3.16 -1.04
CA TYR A 74 -2.75 4.27 -1.59
C TYR A 74 -1.31 3.84 -1.83
N LEU A 75 -0.74 4.32 -2.92
CA LEU A 75 0.71 4.30 -3.09
C LEU A 75 1.27 5.60 -2.56
N THR A 76 2.38 5.54 -1.87
CA THR A 76 3.10 6.72 -1.43
C THR A 76 4.18 7.02 -2.47
N VAL A 77 4.11 8.19 -3.06
CA VAL A 77 5.00 8.58 -4.16
C VAL A 77 5.83 9.77 -3.73
N ARG A 78 7.13 9.68 -3.99
CA ARG A 78 8.04 10.82 -3.78
C ARG A 78 8.01 11.68 -5.03
N LYS A 79 7.63 12.94 -4.84
CA LYS A 79 7.39 13.84 -5.97
C LYS A 79 8.63 14.17 -6.77
N SER A 80 9.80 14.21 -6.13
CA SER A 80 11.03 14.61 -6.81
C SER A 80 11.42 13.67 -7.96
N ASP A 81 11.11 12.38 -7.84
CA ASP A 81 11.47 11.38 -8.86
C ASP A 81 10.32 10.48 -9.25
N ASN A 82 9.13 10.78 -8.77
CA ASN A 82 7.91 9.99 -9.02
C ASN A 82 8.06 8.52 -8.64
N ARG A 83 8.85 8.26 -7.60
CA ARG A 83 9.18 6.91 -7.17
C ARG A 83 8.16 6.42 -6.14
N VAL A 84 7.65 5.21 -6.31
CA VAL A 84 6.81 4.57 -5.30
C VAL A 84 7.70 4.12 -4.14
N VAL A 85 7.51 4.74 -2.99
CA VAL A 85 8.35 4.49 -1.82
C VAL A 85 7.61 3.75 -0.70
N GLY A 86 6.28 3.64 -0.80
CA GLY A 86 5.51 2.94 0.23
C GLY A 86 4.09 2.66 -0.22
N ASN A 87 3.37 1.96 0.63
CA ASN A 87 1.95 1.70 0.43
C ASN A 87 1.21 1.85 1.76
N LEU A 88 -0.06 2.21 1.66
CA LEU A 88 -0.94 2.38 2.81
C LEU A 88 -2.31 1.86 2.44
N GLN A 89 -2.85 0.93 3.21
CA GLN A 89 -4.20 0.45 3.03
C GLN A 89 -5.04 0.78 4.25
N ILE A 90 -6.21 1.37 4.01
CA ILE A 90 -7.15 1.73 5.07
C ILE A 90 -8.45 0.97 4.82
N ARG A 91 -8.87 0.17 5.80
CA ARG A 91 -10.16 -0.50 5.76
C ARG A 91 -11.22 0.43 6.32
N HIS A 92 -12.33 0.54 5.59
CA HIS A 92 -13.35 1.54 5.93
C HIS A 92 -14.34 1.07 6.97
N LYS A 93 -14.47 -0.24 7.16
CA LYS A 93 -15.37 -0.81 8.16
C LYS A 93 -14.63 -1.90 8.92
N LEU A 94 -15.02 -2.06 10.17
CA LEU A 94 -14.48 -3.13 11.00
C LEU A 94 -15.62 -4.06 11.38
N ASN A 95 -15.39 -5.36 11.32
CA ASN A 95 -16.27 -6.32 11.95
C ASN A 95 -15.70 -6.67 13.33
N GLU A 96 -16.41 -7.42 14.12
CA GLU A 96 -15.96 -7.78 15.47
C GLU A 96 -14.59 -8.44 15.47
N LYS A 97 -14.32 -9.26 14.46
CA LYS A 97 -13.05 -9.95 14.34
C LYS A 97 -11.89 -8.98 14.11
N LEU A 98 -12.09 -8.00 13.25
CA LEU A 98 -11.05 -6.98 12.98
C LEU A 98 -10.87 -6.03 14.16
N LEU A 99 -11.94 -5.71 14.87
CA LEU A 99 -11.84 -4.91 16.09
C LEU A 99 -10.97 -5.61 17.12
N GLN A 100 -11.14 -6.92 17.27
CA GLN A 100 -10.36 -7.73 18.18
C GLN A 100 -8.87 -7.73 17.85
N TYR A 101 -8.55 -7.76 16.58
CA TYR A 101 -7.16 -7.86 16.12
C TYR A 101 -6.58 -6.52 15.63
N GLY A 102 -7.35 -5.44 15.76
CA GLY A 102 -6.87 -4.09 15.49
C GLY A 102 -6.47 -3.79 14.06
N GLY A 103 -6.90 -4.61 13.12
CA GLY A 103 -6.35 -4.56 11.78
C GLY A 103 -7.09 -3.70 10.79
N HIS A 104 -7.12 -2.37 10.94
CA HIS A 104 -7.76 -1.53 9.94
C HIS A 104 -6.80 -0.65 9.13
N ILE A 105 -5.52 -0.57 9.51
CA ILE A 105 -4.50 0.14 8.74
C ILE A 105 -3.30 -0.77 8.57
N GLY A 106 -2.83 -0.91 7.34
CA GLY A 106 -1.60 -1.61 7.04
C GLY A 106 -0.71 -0.74 6.17
N ASP A 107 0.58 -0.70 6.46
CA ASP A 107 1.51 0.12 5.70
C ASP A 107 2.86 -0.56 5.58
N SER A 108 3.59 -0.19 4.52
CA SER A 108 4.96 -0.65 4.30
C SER A 108 5.77 0.43 3.61
N VAL A 109 7.08 0.38 3.81
CA VAL A 109 8.01 1.29 3.16
C VAL A 109 9.02 0.44 2.38
N ARG A 110 9.31 0.88 1.15
CA ARG A 110 10.28 0.26 0.27
C ARG A 110 11.61 0.08 1.02
N PRO A 111 12.26 -1.10 0.96
CA PRO A 111 13.44 -1.34 1.79
C PRO A 111 14.53 -0.29 1.66
N SER A 112 14.85 0.16 0.44
CA SER A 112 15.89 1.15 0.21
C SER A 112 15.52 2.55 0.68
N GLU A 113 14.25 2.78 1.00
CA GLU A 113 13.75 4.11 1.39
C GLU A 113 13.40 4.19 2.87
N ARG A 114 13.77 3.19 3.65
CA ARG A 114 13.52 3.16 5.09
C ARG A 114 14.40 4.13 5.86
N ARG A 115 13.97 4.44 7.09
CA ARG A 115 14.70 5.33 8.00
C ARG A 115 14.74 6.78 7.54
N LYS A 116 13.75 7.16 6.72
CA LYS A 116 13.60 8.54 6.26
C LYS A 116 12.35 9.20 6.82
N GLY A 117 11.61 8.50 7.69
CA GLY A 117 10.39 9.02 8.30
C GLY A 117 9.14 8.85 7.45
N TYR A 118 9.19 8.07 6.39
CA TYR A 118 8.06 7.94 5.47
C TYR A 118 6.86 7.24 6.10
N ALA A 119 7.10 6.20 6.92
CA ALA A 119 6.01 5.52 7.61
C ALA A 119 5.25 6.47 8.53
N SER A 120 5.98 7.27 9.30
CA SER A 120 5.35 8.28 10.16
C SER A 120 4.56 9.29 9.37
N TRP A 121 5.10 9.73 8.24
CA TRP A 121 4.39 10.66 7.37
C TRP A 121 3.07 10.07 6.88
N MET A 122 3.09 8.80 6.42
CA MET A 122 1.88 8.14 5.92
C MET A 122 0.80 8.05 6.99
N LEU A 123 1.17 7.71 8.22
CA LEU A 123 0.22 7.52 9.30
C LEU A 123 -0.35 8.84 9.84
N ASN A 124 0.28 9.96 9.54
CA ASN A 124 -0.17 11.28 9.97
C ASN A 124 -0.89 12.07 8.88
N ASN A 125 -1.19 11.45 7.76
CA ASN A 125 -1.90 12.10 6.64
C ASN A 125 -3.19 11.38 6.21
#